data_b82026bfcef5811f9ba249d4c18fca50
#
_entry.id   b82026bfcef5811f9ba249d4c18fca50
#
_cell.length_a   1.000
_cell.length_b   1.000
_cell.length_c   1.000
_cell.angle_alpha   90.00
_cell.angle_beta   90.00
_cell.angle_gamma   90.00
#
_symmetry.space_group_name_H-M   'P 1'
#
loop_
_entity.id
_entity.type
_entity.pdbx_description
1 polymer ?
#
loop_
_entity_poly.entity_id
_entity_poly.type
_entity_poly.pdbx_seq_one_letter_code
_entity_poly.pdbx_strand_id
1 'polypeptide(L)'
;RAGMGVPFVNVGAVLNVAADHLGMKGIDTLEQLAEVKRIIVEVARDCAVLNADDPLVLKMAAYTEAKSICYVTMNPQHALVREHIRAGGRACALEAGVNGQMITLYDKGQHIPLLWTHLVPATLEGRAMHNVQNAMVAAAMAFSLGIKLDAIRQGLRTFGSTFFQVPGRMNVFDEHPFKVIFDYGHNAHAVGVMADLAQ
;
A
#
# COMPACT_ATOMS: atom_id res chain seq x y z
N ARG A 1 -20.10 6.67 10.97
CA ARG A 1 -19.99 6.34 9.53
C ARG A 1 -20.39 7.56 8.72
N ALA A 2 -19.41 8.28 8.14
CA ALA A 2 -19.71 9.44 7.30
C ALA A 2 -20.09 9.06 5.85
N GLY A 3 -19.97 7.78 5.48
CA GLY A 3 -20.10 7.33 4.10
C GLY A 3 -18.97 7.83 3.21
N MET A 4 -18.99 7.47 1.92
CA MET A 4 -17.95 7.86 0.98
C MET A 4 -18.15 9.22 0.32
N GLY A 5 -19.31 9.85 0.42
CA GLY A 5 -19.60 11.10 -0.28
C GLY A 5 -19.66 10.99 -1.81
N VAL A 6 -19.32 9.84 -2.38
CA VAL A 6 -19.40 9.52 -3.81
C VAL A 6 -20.05 8.15 -4.00
N PRO A 7 -20.85 7.95 -5.08
CA PRO A 7 -21.56 6.69 -5.30
C PRO A 7 -20.67 5.55 -5.81
N PHE A 8 -19.51 5.86 -6.39
CA PHE A 8 -18.55 4.88 -6.90
C PHE A 8 -17.16 5.51 -7.06
N VAL A 9 -16.16 4.65 -7.21
CA VAL A 9 -14.78 5.00 -7.59
C VAL A 9 -14.31 4.07 -8.73
N ASN A 10 -13.40 4.54 -9.56
CA ASN A 10 -12.81 3.69 -10.60
C ASN A 10 -11.89 2.64 -9.98
N VAL A 11 -11.03 3.06 -9.07
CA VAL A 11 -10.12 2.18 -8.35
C VAL A 11 -10.27 2.41 -6.86
N GLY A 12 -10.56 1.36 -6.10
CA GLY A 12 -10.62 1.37 -4.64
C GLY A 12 -9.46 0.57 -4.06
N ALA A 13 -8.83 1.04 -2.97
CA ALA A 13 -7.71 0.34 -2.35
C ALA A 13 -7.87 0.23 -0.84
N VAL A 14 -7.49 -0.93 -0.27
CA VAL A 14 -7.37 -1.13 1.17
C VAL A 14 -6.00 -1.72 1.48
N LEU A 15 -5.27 -1.06 2.37
CA LEU A 15 -3.90 -1.42 2.71
C LEU A 15 -3.83 -2.38 3.89
N ASN A 16 -4.53 -2.07 4.98
CA ASN A 16 -4.52 -2.87 6.19
C ASN A 16 -5.73 -2.58 7.09
N VAL A 17 -5.98 -3.51 8.01
CA VAL A 17 -6.94 -3.34 9.11
C VAL A 17 -6.20 -3.60 10.41
N ALA A 18 -5.76 -2.54 11.06
CA ALA A 18 -5.12 -2.59 12.38
C ALA A 18 -6.05 -2.03 13.46
N ALA A 19 -5.78 -2.37 14.71
CA ALA A 19 -6.53 -1.89 15.87
C ALA A 19 -6.33 -0.37 16.02
N ASP A 20 -7.20 0.38 15.39
CA ASP A 20 -7.22 1.84 15.42
C ASP A 20 -8.66 2.31 15.58
N HIS A 21 -8.91 3.24 16.52
CA HIS A 21 -10.24 3.77 16.81
C HIS A 21 -11.29 2.72 17.23
N LEU A 22 -10.88 1.57 17.79
CA LEU A 22 -11.79 0.60 18.39
C LEU A 22 -12.46 1.22 19.64
N GLY A 23 -13.72 0.78 19.93
CA GLY A 23 -14.55 1.35 20.98
C GLY A 23 -15.27 2.64 20.58
N MET A 24 -15.09 3.13 19.35
CA MET A 24 -15.72 4.35 18.86
C MET A 24 -16.90 4.02 17.94
N LYS A 25 -18.04 4.70 18.14
CA LYS A 25 -19.25 4.61 17.29
C LYS A 25 -19.77 3.16 17.10
N GLY A 26 -19.58 2.30 18.11
CA GLY A 26 -20.03 0.90 18.08
C GLY A 26 -19.19 -0.01 17.20
N ILE A 27 -17.91 0.35 16.98
CA ILE A 27 -16.93 -0.49 16.29
C ILE A 27 -15.95 -1.01 17.33
N ASP A 28 -16.16 -2.25 17.79
CA ASP A 28 -15.44 -2.81 18.93
C ASP A 28 -14.45 -3.92 18.50
N THR A 29 -14.57 -4.44 17.28
CA THR A 29 -13.71 -5.52 16.76
C THR A 29 -13.03 -5.14 15.44
N LEU A 30 -11.94 -5.85 15.11
CA LEU A 30 -11.24 -5.66 13.84
C LEU A 30 -12.12 -6.04 12.64
N GLU A 31 -12.99 -7.04 12.80
CA GLU A 31 -13.94 -7.46 11.77
C GLU A 31 -14.93 -6.35 11.46
N GLN A 32 -15.51 -5.72 12.47
CA GLN A 32 -16.40 -4.57 12.29
C GLN A 32 -15.68 -3.39 11.64
N LEU A 33 -14.40 -3.16 12.00
CA LEU A 33 -13.59 -2.12 11.37
C LEU A 33 -13.31 -2.47 9.90
N ALA A 34 -13.04 -3.76 9.60
CA ALA A 34 -12.88 -4.24 8.23
C ALA A 34 -14.14 -4.01 7.38
N GLU A 35 -15.33 -4.29 7.93
CA GLU A 35 -16.61 -4.02 7.27
C GLU A 35 -16.79 -2.52 6.94
N VAL A 36 -16.35 -1.62 7.80
CA VAL A 36 -16.42 -0.18 7.53
C VAL A 36 -15.43 0.23 6.44
N LYS A 37 -14.21 -0.31 6.46
CA LYS A 37 -13.18 -0.01 5.43
C LYS A 37 -13.53 -0.63 4.08
N ARG A 38 -14.22 -1.75 4.06
CA ARG A 38 -14.58 -2.51 2.87
C ARG A 38 -15.41 -1.72 1.86
N ILE A 39 -16.18 -0.74 2.30
CA ILE A 39 -17.03 0.07 1.43
C ILE A 39 -16.29 0.64 0.21
N ILE A 40 -14.98 0.97 0.36
CA ILE A 40 -14.18 1.53 -0.73
C ILE A 40 -14.01 0.55 -1.90
N VAL A 41 -13.94 -0.75 -1.60
CA VAL A 41 -13.78 -1.79 -2.62
C VAL A 41 -15.13 -2.33 -3.11
N GLU A 42 -16.18 -2.22 -2.33
CA GLU A 42 -17.56 -2.54 -2.76
C GLU A 42 -18.04 -1.57 -3.85
N VAL A 43 -17.66 -0.29 -3.77
CA VAL A 43 -18.03 0.73 -4.75
C VAL A 43 -17.00 0.93 -5.86
N ALA A 44 -15.92 0.14 -5.88
CA ALA A 44 -14.93 0.15 -6.96
C ALA A 44 -15.53 -0.50 -8.22
N ARG A 45 -15.33 0.15 -9.39
CA ARG A 45 -15.88 -0.33 -10.67
C ARG A 45 -14.86 -1.03 -11.55
N ASP A 46 -13.66 -0.48 -11.63
CA ASP A 46 -12.65 -0.96 -12.57
C ASP A 46 -11.64 -1.89 -11.91
N CYS A 47 -11.12 -1.53 -10.72
CA CYS A 47 -10.19 -2.36 -10.00
C CYS A 47 -10.29 -2.19 -8.48
N ALA A 48 -10.27 -3.30 -7.76
CA ALA A 48 -10.03 -3.33 -6.32
C ALA A 48 -8.56 -3.67 -6.06
N VAL A 49 -7.82 -2.79 -5.38
CA VAL A 49 -6.42 -3.02 -4.99
C VAL A 49 -6.38 -3.46 -3.54
N LEU A 50 -5.95 -4.68 -3.30
CA LEU A 50 -6.02 -5.35 -2.00
C LEU A 50 -4.65 -5.83 -1.53
N ASN A 51 -4.27 -5.47 -0.30
CA ASN A 51 -3.09 -6.04 0.34
C ASN A 51 -3.37 -7.51 0.72
N ALA A 52 -2.71 -8.45 0.05
CA ALA A 52 -2.88 -9.88 0.28
C ALA A 52 -2.22 -10.36 1.59
N ASP A 53 -1.30 -9.58 2.16
CA ASP A 53 -0.60 -9.93 3.39
C ASP A 53 -1.45 -9.66 4.65
N ASP A 54 -2.57 -8.92 4.51
CA ASP A 54 -3.54 -8.71 5.57
C ASP A 54 -4.76 -9.62 5.37
N PRO A 55 -5.02 -10.59 6.27
CA PRO A 55 -6.12 -11.54 6.10
C PRO A 55 -7.51 -10.92 6.06
N LEU A 56 -7.73 -9.79 6.74
CA LEU A 56 -9.02 -9.09 6.71
C LEU A 56 -9.21 -8.34 5.39
N VAL A 57 -8.14 -7.74 4.86
CA VAL A 57 -8.17 -7.10 3.53
C VAL A 57 -8.34 -8.15 2.43
N LEU A 58 -7.63 -9.27 2.53
CA LEU A 58 -7.74 -10.36 1.54
C LEU A 58 -9.18 -10.89 1.42
N LYS A 59 -9.90 -11.02 2.53
CA LYS A 59 -11.31 -11.44 2.55
C LYS A 59 -12.24 -10.45 1.81
N MET A 60 -11.84 -9.20 1.66
CA MET A 60 -12.65 -8.18 0.96
C MET A 60 -12.80 -8.47 -0.54
N ALA A 61 -11.94 -9.31 -1.10
CA ALA A 61 -12.04 -9.77 -2.49
C ALA A 61 -13.39 -10.40 -2.84
N ALA A 62 -14.06 -11.04 -1.86
CA ALA A 62 -15.37 -11.67 -2.03
C ALA A 62 -16.54 -10.66 -2.10
N TYR A 63 -16.30 -9.39 -1.83
CA TYR A 63 -17.33 -8.36 -1.72
C TYR A 63 -17.24 -7.27 -2.79
N THR A 64 -16.22 -7.31 -3.63
CA THR A 64 -16.07 -6.32 -4.71
C THR A 64 -16.72 -6.83 -6.00
N GLU A 65 -17.39 -5.92 -6.71
CA GLU A 65 -17.92 -6.14 -8.06
C GLU A 65 -17.04 -5.47 -9.13
N ALA A 66 -15.82 -5.04 -8.76
CA ALA A 66 -14.88 -4.46 -9.70
C ALA A 66 -14.51 -5.46 -10.80
N LYS A 67 -14.31 -4.96 -12.03
CA LYS A 67 -13.93 -5.79 -13.19
C LYS A 67 -12.67 -6.60 -12.99
N SER A 68 -11.78 -6.15 -12.10
CA SER A 68 -10.52 -6.80 -11.80
C SER A 68 -10.10 -6.58 -10.34
N ILE A 69 -9.27 -7.50 -9.84
CA ILE A 69 -8.58 -7.34 -8.56
C ILE A 69 -7.08 -7.24 -8.84
N CYS A 70 -6.42 -6.32 -8.17
CA CYS A 70 -4.96 -6.24 -8.14
C CYS A 70 -4.49 -6.54 -6.71
N TYR A 71 -3.85 -7.69 -6.51
CA TYR A 71 -3.26 -8.01 -5.21
C TYR A 71 -1.91 -7.36 -5.04
N VAL A 72 -1.66 -6.81 -3.84
CA VAL A 72 -0.35 -6.29 -3.44
C VAL A 72 0.21 -7.18 -2.35
N THR A 73 1.47 -7.61 -2.46
CA THR A 73 2.12 -8.45 -1.45
C THR A 73 3.61 -8.15 -1.33
N MET A 74 4.10 -8.11 -0.11
CA MET A 74 5.53 -8.05 0.19
C MET A 74 6.18 -9.43 0.21
N ASN A 75 5.36 -10.50 0.16
CA ASN A 75 5.80 -11.88 0.07
C ASN A 75 5.67 -12.41 -1.38
N PRO A 76 6.76 -12.48 -2.17
CA PRO A 76 6.71 -12.95 -3.55
C PRO A 76 6.30 -14.43 -3.67
N GLN A 77 6.29 -15.19 -2.57
CA GLN A 77 5.88 -16.58 -2.51
C GLN A 77 4.41 -16.76 -2.04
N HIS A 78 3.64 -15.67 -1.88
CA HIS A 78 2.25 -15.73 -1.45
C HIS A 78 1.42 -16.60 -2.41
N ALA A 79 0.96 -17.76 -1.95
CA ALA A 79 0.39 -18.82 -2.79
C ALA A 79 -0.80 -18.32 -3.65
N LEU A 80 -1.77 -17.62 -3.02
CA LEU A 80 -2.93 -17.08 -3.71
C LEU A 80 -2.53 -16.05 -4.78
N VAL A 81 -1.58 -15.15 -4.48
CA VAL A 81 -1.15 -14.13 -5.44
C VAL A 81 -0.43 -14.76 -6.63
N ARG A 82 0.39 -15.78 -6.39
CA ARG A 82 1.06 -16.52 -7.48
C ARG A 82 0.06 -17.24 -8.39
N GLU A 83 -0.96 -17.84 -7.82
CA GLU A 83 -2.04 -18.48 -8.60
C GLU A 83 -2.81 -17.44 -9.42
N HIS A 84 -3.16 -16.31 -8.79
CA HIS A 84 -3.83 -15.20 -9.45
C HIS A 84 -3.01 -14.65 -10.64
N ILE A 85 -1.69 -14.49 -10.48
CA ILE A 85 -0.78 -14.08 -11.57
C ILE A 85 -0.77 -15.13 -12.70
N ARG A 86 -0.69 -16.45 -12.37
CA ARG A 86 -0.72 -17.51 -13.39
C ARG A 86 -2.03 -17.53 -14.17
N ALA A 87 -3.13 -17.15 -13.54
CA ALA A 87 -4.43 -17.00 -14.20
C ALA A 87 -4.54 -15.70 -15.03
N GLY A 88 -3.47 -14.91 -15.13
CA GLY A 88 -3.45 -13.63 -15.86
C GLY A 88 -3.95 -12.43 -15.06
N GLY A 89 -4.16 -12.58 -13.76
CA GLY A 89 -4.60 -11.51 -12.87
C GLY A 89 -3.50 -10.47 -12.62
N ARG A 90 -3.93 -9.29 -12.15
CA ARG A 90 -3.03 -8.19 -11.78
C ARG A 90 -2.46 -8.36 -10.38
N ALA A 91 -1.18 -8.05 -10.22
CA ALA A 91 -0.57 -7.98 -8.91
C ALA A 91 0.58 -6.98 -8.88
N CYS A 92 0.94 -6.56 -7.66
CA CYS A 92 2.18 -5.86 -7.36
C CYS A 92 2.90 -6.62 -6.25
N ALA A 93 4.08 -7.15 -6.55
CA ALA A 93 4.86 -7.94 -5.61
C ALA A 93 6.22 -7.30 -5.33
N LEU A 94 6.72 -7.51 -4.12
CA LEU A 94 8.07 -7.14 -3.74
C LEU A 94 8.99 -8.33 -4.00
N GLU A 95 9.97 -8.18 -4.87
CA GLU A 95 10.86 -9.26 -5.27
C GLU A 95 12.31 -8.98 -4.90
N ALA A 96 13.01 -10.01 -4.45
CA ALA A 96 14.45 -9.92 -4.25
C ALA A 96 15.17 -9.95 -5.59
N GLY A 97 16.15 -9.07 -5.74
CA GLY A 97 17.01 -9.02 -6.92
C GLY A 97 18.46 -8.73 -6.53
N VAL A 98 19.34 -8.68 -7.52
CA VAL A 98 20.79 -8.50 -7.31
C VAL A 98 21.17 -7.16 -6.68
N ASN A 99 20.34 -6.13 -6.89
CA ASN A 99 20.56 -4.76 -6.39
C ASN A 99 19.60 -4.37 -5.24
N GLY A 100 19.02 -5.33 -4.54
CA GLY A 100 18.06 -5.09 -3.47
C GLY A 100 16.66 -5.59 -3.80
N GLN A 101 15.64 -4.88 -3.33
CA GLN A 101 14.25 -5.25 -3.54
C GLN A 101 13.63 -4.46 -4.69
N MET A 102 12.90 -5.15 -5.55
CA MET A 102 12.24 -4.61 -6.73
C MET A 102 10.72 -4.60 -6.53
N ILE A 103 10.10 -3.46 -6.77
CA ILE A 103 8.64 -3.35 -6.94
C ILE A 103 8.33 -3.85 -8.35
N THR A 104 7.55 -4.91 -8.45
CA THR A 104 7.22 -5.55 -9.73
C THR A 104 5.71 -5.60 -9.92
N LEU A 105 5.24 -5.16 -11.07
CA LEU A 105 3.85 -5.30 -11.49
C LEU A 105 3.65 -6.53 -12.37
N TYR A 106 2.47 -7.12 -12.27
CA TYR A 106 2.03 -8.23 -13.11
C TYR A 106 0.68 -7.90 -13.76
N ASP A 107 0.54 -8.15 -15.04
CA ASP A 107 -0.73 -8.03 -15.77
C ASP A 107 -0.75 -9.00 -16.95
N LYS A 108 -1.79 -9.82 -17.06
CA LYS A 108 -1.98 -10.78 -18.16
C LYS A 108 -0.76 -11.67 -18.43
N GLY A 109 -0.13 -12.14 -17.36
CA GLY A 109 1.06 -12.99 -17.42
C GLY A 109 2.37 -12.23 -17.71
N GLN A 110 2.34 -10.93 -17.92
CA GLN A 110 3.55 -10.12 -18.09
C GLN A 110 4.17 -9.82 -16.73
N HIS A 111 5.49 -9.97 -16.63
CA HIS A 111 6.33 -9.57 -15.52
C HIS A 111 6.94 -8.19 -15.83
N ILE A 112 6.60 -7.17 -15.07
CA ILE A 112 6.92 -5.77 -15.35
C ILE A 112 7.70 -5.20 -14.16
N PRO A 113 9.05 -5.30 -14.14
CA PRO A 113 9.87 -4.64 -13.13
C PRO A 113 9.66 -3.13 -13.19
N LEU A 114 9.25 -2.54 -12.08
CA LEU A 114 8.90 -1.13 -12.05
C LEU A 114 10.07 -0.27 -11.56
N LEU A 115 10.48 -0.47 -10.30
CA LEU A 115 11.49 0.36 -9.65
C LEU A 115 12.09 -0.35 -8.44
N TRP A 116 13.41 -0.19 -8.23
CA TRP A 116 14.07 -0.61 -7.01
C TRP A 116 13.58 0.22 -5.81
N THR A 117 13.38 -0.41 -4.66
CA THR A 117 12.87 0.27 -3.46
C THR A 117 13.77 1.41 -2.99
N HIS A 118 15.10 1.22 -3.07
CA HIS A 118 16.08 2.24 -2.67
C HIS A 118 16.06 3.51 -3.55
N LEU A 119 15.44 3.44 -4.73
CA LEU A 119 15.24 4.59 -5.62
C LEU A 119 13.95 5.37 -5.34
N VAL A 120 13.18 4.95 -4.34
CA VAL A 120 11.97 5.65 -3.87
C VAL A 120 12.34 6.42 -2.61
N PRO A 121 12.47 7.76 -2.64
CA PRO A 121 12.99 8.54 -1.50
C PRO A 121 12.19 8.34 -0.22
N ALA A 122 10.86 8.21 -0.33
CA ALA A 122 9.97 7.98 0.82
C ALA A 122 10.25 6.68 1.58
N THR A 123 11.00 5.74 1.00
CA THR A 123 11.33 4.46 1.63
C THR A 123 12.60 4.48 2.48
N LEU A 124 13.33 5.60 2.52
CA LEU A 124 14.64 5.72 3.17
C LEU A 124 15.57 4.58 2.71
N GLU A 125 15.90 4.55 1.43
CA GLU A 125 16.76 3.53 0.81
C GLU A 125 16.20 2.09 0.93
N GLY A 126 14.87 1.96 1.01
CA GLY A 126 14.18 0.67 1.14
C GLY A 126 14.07 0.16 2.57
N ARG A 127 14.54 0.89 3.60
CA ARG A 127 14.46 0.49 5.00
C ARG A 127 13.07 0.70 5.62
N ALA A 128 12.35 1.73 5.20
CA ALA A 128 11.00 2.01 5.68
C ALA A 128 9.98 1.09 4.98
N MET A 129 9.85 -0.16 5.44
CA MET A 129 9.05 -1.20 4.80
C MET A 129 7.56 -0.83 4.68
N HIS A 130 7.00 -0.09 5.63
CA HIS A 130 5.64 0.43 5.54
C HIS A 130 5.47 1.41 4.34
N ASN A 131 6.49 2.22 4.04
CA ASN A 131 6.48 3.09 2.87
C ASN A 131 6.80 2.34 1.57
N VAL A 132 7.54 1.25 1.63
CA VAL A 132 7.65 0.32 0.49
C VAL A 132 6.25 -0.22 0.14
N GLN A 133 5.49 -0.69 1.11
CA GLN A 133 4.12 -1.17 0.89
C GLN A 133 3.20 -0.05 0.37
N ASN A 134 3.28 1.15 0.94
CA ASN A 134 2.53 2.31 0.45
C ASN A 134 2.87 2.64 -1.01
N ALA A 135 4.14 2.62 -1.39
CA ALA A 135 4.59 2.85 -2.77
C ALA A 135 4.07 1.78 -3.73
N MET A 136 4.06 0.51 -3.30
CA MET A 136 3.50 -0.61 -4.07
C MET A 136 2.00 -0.44 -4.32
N VAL A 137 1.23 -0.07 -3.30
CA VAL A 137 -0.21 0.18 -3.44
C VAL A 137 -0.46 1.38 -4.34
N ALA A 138 0.29 2.48 -4.18
CA ALA A 138 0.19 3.64 -5.06
C ALA A 138 0.50 3.29 -6.52
N ALA A 139 1.55 2.49 -6.76
CA ALA A 139 1.89 1.99 -8.10
C ALA A 139 0.77 1.13 -8.69
N ALA A 140 0.22 0.19 -7.91
CA ALA A 140 -0.87 -0.69 -8.31
C ALA A 140 -2.14 0.11 -8.67
N MET A 141 -2.48 1.14 -7.87
CA MET A 141 -3.61 2.03 -8.15
C MET A 141 -3.40 2.83 -9.44
N ALA A 142 -2.23 3.46 -9.58
CA ALA A 142 -1.90 4.25 -10.77
C ALA A 142 -1.90 3.39 -12.05
N PHE A 143 -1.32 2.19 -11.96
CA PHE A 143 -1.33 1.23 -13.06
C PHE A 143 -2.75 0.78 -13.42
N SER A 144 -3.60 0.53 -12.42
CA SER A 144 -5.01 0.16 -12.62
C SER A 144 -5.85 1.29 -13.22
N LEU A 145 -5.46 2.54 -13.03
CA LEU A 145 -6.04 3.72 -13.69
C LEU A 145 -5.49 3.95 -15.11
N GLY A 146 -4.59 3.10 -15.61
CA GLY A 146 -4.01 3.24 -16.94
C GLY A 146 -2.90 4.29 -17.04
N ILE A 147 -2.33 4.74 -15.94
CA ILE A 147 -1.19 5.67 -15.94
C ILE A 147 0.02 4.94 -16.56
N LYS A 148 0.74 5.63 -17.43
CA LYS A 148 1.95 5.10 -18.10
C LYS A 148 3.04 4.75 -17.10
N LEU A 149 3.73 3.62 -17.31
CA LEU A 149 4.77 3.12 -16.40
C LEU A 149 5.86 4.16 -16.10
N ASP A 150 6.28 4.94 -17.10
CA ASP A 150 7.30 5.97 -16.88
C ASP A 150 6.80 7.11 -15.97
N ALA A 151 5.52 7.47 -16.07
CA ALA A 151 4.93 8.44 -15.16
C ALA A 151 4.83 7.89 -13.72
N ILE A 152 4.49 6.60 -13.57
CA ILE A 152 4.49 5.93 -12.25
C ILE A 152 5.91 5.91 -11.67
N ARG A 153 6.91 5.52 -12.46
CA ARG A 153 8.33 5.53 -12.05
C ARG A 153 8.78 6.92 -11.62
N GLN A 154 8.45 7.93 -12.42
CA GLN A 154 8.80 9.32 -12.12
C GLN A 154 8.13 9.80 -10.83
N GLY A 155 6.83 9.54 -10.65
CA GLY A 155 6.11 9.90 -9.44
C GLY A 155 6.73 9.28 -8.18
N LEU A 156 7.07 7.97 -8.22
CA LEU A 156 7.72 7.29 -7.12
C LEU A 156 9.13 7.83 -6.82
N ARG A 157 9.91 8.20 -7.85
CA ARG A 157 11.28 8.75 -7.70
C ARG A 157 11.32 10.16 -7.16
N THR A 158 10.27 10.95 -7.38
CA THR A 158 10.23 12.37 -7.00
C THR A 158 9.43 12.64 -5.73
N PHE A 159 8.66 11.64 -5.26
CA PHE A 159 7.92 11.75 -4.02
C PHE A 159 8.82 11.41 -2.83
N GLY A 160 9.06 12.39 -1.98
CA GLY A 160 9.84 12.25 -0.75
C GLY A 160 8.99 12.53 0.50
N SER A 161 9.56 12.25 1.67
CA SER A 161 8.97 12.57 2.98
C SER A 161 9.52 13.88 3.55
N THR A 162 9.79 14.86 2.68
CA THR A 162 10.15 16.20 3.18
C THR A 162 8.95 16.86 3.83
N PHE A 163 9.22 17.72 4.83
CA PHE A 163 8.16 18.44 5.53
C PHE A 163 7.25 19.25 4.57
N PHE A 164 7.82 19.80 3.53
CA PHE A 164 7.08 20.59 2.54
C PHE A 164 6.16 19.75 1.63
N GLN A 165 6.52 18.49 1.37
CA GLN A 165 5.70 17.59 0.55
C GLN A 165 4.63 16.89 1.36
N VAL A 166 4.98 16.38 2.55
CA VAL A 166 4.08 15.61 3.40
C VAL A 166 4.34 15.97 4.88
N PRO A 167 3.81 17.08 5.38
CA PRO A 167 4.00 17.49 6.77
C PRO A 167 3.53 16.41 7.76
N GLY A 168 4.38 16.08 8.73
CA GLY A 168 4.05 15.11 9.79
C GLY A 168 4.05 13.64 9.34
N ARG A 169 4.66 13.31 8.20
CA ARG A 169 4.77 11.93 7.73
C ARG A 169 6.22 11.57 7.51
N MET A 170 6.83 10.97 8.52
CA MET A 170 8.21 10.49 8.51
C MET A 170 9.21 11.57 8.01
N ASN A 171 9.04 12.80 8.51
CA ASN A 171 9.98 13.87 8.18
C ASN A 171 11.26 13.67 8.98
N VAL A 172 12.40 13.57 8.32
CA VAL A 172 13.72 13.40 8.93
C VAL A 172 14.44 14.73 8.89
N PHE A 173 14.91 15.20 10.05
CA PHE A 173 15.75 16.37 10.23
C PHE A 173 17.11 15.90 10.76
N ASP A 174 18.17 16.17 10.05
CA ASP A 174 19.55 15.77 10.34
C ASP A 174 20.51 16.97 10.54
N GLU A 175 19.96 18.14 10.73
CA GLU A 175 20.68 19.40 10.98
C GLU A 175 21.33 19.47 12.38
N HIS A 176 21.01 18.51 13.25
CA HIS A 176 21.54 18.41 14.62
C HIS A 176 22.58 17.26 14.71
N PRO A 177 23.39 17.18 15.78
CA PRO A 177 24.27 16.03 16.01
C PRO A 177 23.52 14.70 16.25
N PHE A 178 22.20 14.75 16.22
CA PHE A 178 21.30 13.59 16.28
C PHE A 178 20.20 13.77 15.23
N LYS A 179 19.61 12.67 14.76
CA LYS A 179 18.49 12.71 13.83
C LYS A 179 17.18 12.88 14.59
N VAL A 180 16.29 13.72 14.05
CA VAL A 180 14.91 13.88 14.54
C VAL A 180 13.98 13.34 13.46
N ILE A 181 13.10 12.40 13.84
CA ILE A 181 12.04 11.88 12.97
C ILE A 181 10.71 12.39 13.51
N PHE A 182 9.99 13.11 12.68
CA PHE A 182 8.67 13.65 13.00
C PHE A 182 7.58 12.90 12.22
N ASP A 183 6.71 12.17 12.93
CA ASP A 183 5.62 11.38 12.36
C ASP A 183 4.32 11.55 13.16
N TYR A 184 3.20 11.38 12.47
CA TYR A 184 1.85 11.44 13.06
C TYR A 184 1.40 10.12 13.70
N GLY A 185 2.28 9.11 13.76
CA GLY A 185 1.95 7.82 14.38
C GLY A 185 1.36 8.00 15.78
N HIS A 186 0.15 7.48 16.00
CA HIS A 186 -0.63 7.68 17.23
C HIS A 186 -1.24 6.39 17.79
N ASN A 187 -0.90 5.24 17.21
CA ASN A 187 -1.28 3.94 17.71
C ASN A 187 -0.05 3.04 17.90
N ALA A 188 -0.19 1.97 18.70
CA ALA A 188 0.91 1.11 19.07
C ALA A 188 1.64 0.51 17.85
N HIS A 189 0.90 0.15 16.79
CA HIS A 189 1.48 -0.39 15.57
C HIS A 189 2.37 0.65 14.86
N ALA A 190 1.87 1.85 14.65
CA ALA A 190 2.62 2.92 13.99
C ALA A 190 3.86 3.33 14.78
N VAL A 191 3.74 3.46 16.10
CA VAL A 191 4.89 3.78 16.98
C VAL A 191 5.94 2.67 16.96
N GLY A 192 5.51 1.38 16.98
CA GLY A 192 6.42 0.24 16.85
C GLY A 192 7.22 0.27 15.55
N VAL A 193 6.56 0.46 14.41
CA VAL A 193 7.20 0.57 13.10
C VAL A 193 8.21 1.72 13.04
N MET A 194 7.90 2.86 13.66
CA MET A 194 8.83 4.00 13.72
C MET A 194 10.02 3.73 14.66
N ALA A 195 9.80 3.02 15.76
CA ALA A 195 10.88 2.62 16.67
C ALA A 195 11.85 1.63 16.02
N ASP A 196 11.33 0.65 15.27
CA ASP A 196 12.15 -0.31 14.53
C ASP A 196 12.98 0.38 13.44
N LEU A 197 12.44 1.42 12.80
CA LEU A 197 13.14 2.20 11.79
C LEU A 197 14.26 3.08 12.38
N ALA A 198 14.13 3.50 13.64
CA ALA A 198 15.09 4.39 14.31
C ALA A 198 16.32 3.66 14.89
N GLN A 199 16.32 2.33 14.91
CA GLN A 199 17.46 1.48 15.30
C GLN A 199 18.46 1.30 14.15
#